data_a79c2e8d214ebe0880a2af4f01c5f022
#
_entry.id   a79c2e8d214ebe0880a2af4f01c5f022
#
_cell.length_a   1.000
_cell.length_b   1.000
_cell.length_c   1.000
_cell.angle_alpha   90.00
_cell.angle_beta   90.00
_cell.angle_gamma   90.00
#
_symmetry.space_group_name_H-M   'P 1'
#
loop_
_entity.id
_entity.type
_entity.pdbx_description
1 polymer ?
#
loop_
_entity_poly.entity_id
_entity_poly.type
_entity_poly.pdbx_seq_one_letter_code
_entity_poly.pdbx_strand_id
1 'polypeptide(L)'
;FLFGTAGFGGSQEYFDKILGSIQKHIDRSNTVIGTFMCQGKMPASVRERYVKMKNSPLPIPNIDKMIENFDKAISHPDYEDIDRLKGSITQV
;
A
#
# COMPACT_ATOMS: atom_id res chain seq x y z
N PHE A 1 -12.95 5.79 -10.88
CA PHE A 1 -12.15 4.64 -10.50
C PHE A 1 -10.96 5.11 -9.67
N LEU A 2 -10.74 4.47 -8.53
CA LEU A 2 -9.62 4.79 -7.65
C LEU A 2 -8.59 3.66 -7.69
N PHE A 3 -7.32 4.01 -7.81
CA PHE A 3 -6.25 3.02 -7.73
C PHE A 3 -4.99 3.65 -7.11
N GLY A 4 -4.15 2.80 -6.56
CA GLY A 4 -2.91 3.28 -5.95
C GLY A 4 -2.04 2.14 -5.44
N THR A 5 -0.93 2.53 -4.81
CA THR A 5 0.02 1.59 -4.22
C THR A 5 0.19 1.88 -2.73
N ALA A 6 0.57 0.86 -1.96
CA ALA A 6 0.84 0.99 -0.54
C ALA A 6 2.07 0.16 -0.16
N GLY A 7 2.96 0.75 0.64
CA GLY A 7 4.22 0.12 1.02
C GLY A 7 4.20 -0.60 2.36
N PHE A 8 3.19 -0.37 3.21
CA PHE A 8 3.15 -0.90 4.58
C PHE A 8 2.49 -2.26 4.70
N GLY A 9 2.07 -2.87 3.62
CA GLY A 9 1.48 -4.19 3.59
C GLY A 9 0.66 -4.44 2.34
N GLY A 10 0.18 -5.68 2.17
CA GLY A 10 -0.57 -6.12 1.00
C GLY A 10 -1.95 -6.70 1.34
N SER A 11 -2.44 -6.51 2.56
CA SER A 11 -3.74 -7.05 2.96
C SER A 11 -4.89 -6.22 2.40
N GLN A 12 -5.99 -6.89 2.08
CA GLN A 12 -7.21 -6.21 1.62
C GLN A 12 -7.76 -5.26 2.71
N GLU A 13 -7.69 -5.67 3.96
CA GLU A 13 -8.12 -4.83 5.09
C GLU A 13 -7.36 -3.50 5.13
N TYR A 14 -6.04 -3.53 4.95
CA TYR A 14 -5.21 -2.34 4.90
C TYR A 14 -5.60 -1.45 3.72
N PHE A 15 -5.74 -2.04 2.54
CA PHE A 15 -6.13 -1.32 1.33
C PHE A 15 -7.49 -0.65 1.50
N ASP A 16 -8.44 -1.33 2.11
CA ASP A 16 -9.78 -0.79 2.37
C ASP A 16 -9.74 0.42 3.30
N LYS A 17 -8.86 0.42 4.30
CA LYS A 17 -8.66 1.57 5.18
C LYS A 17 -8.15 2.78 4.42
N ILE A 18 -7.16 2.59 3.54
CA ILE A 18 -6.61 3.66 2.72
C ILE A 18 -7.69 4.23 1.80
N LEU A 19 -8.40 3.37 1.10
CA LEU A 19 -9.47 3.78 0.16
C LEU A 19 -10.59 4.50 0.88
N GLY A 20 -11.01 4.02 2.04
CA GLY A 20 -12.02 4.68 2.85
C GLY A 20 -11.60 6.08 3.32
N SER A 21 -10.35 6.24 3.66
CA SER A 21 -9.77 7.53 4.05
C SER A 21 -9.80 8.55 2.89
N ILE A 22 -9.49 8.09 1.69
CA ILE A 22 -9.48 8.93 0.48
C ILE A 22 -10.91 9.28 0.06
N GLN A 23 -11.84 8.33 0.10
CA GLN A 23 -13.21 8.54 -0.34
C GLN A 23 -13.94 9.62 0.46
N LYS A 24 -13.56 9.87 1.69
CA LYS A 24 -14.10 10.96 2.51
C LYS A 24 -13.87 12.34 1.91
N HIS A 25 -12.84 12.48 1.08
CA HIS A 25 -12.47 13.73 0.45
C HIS A 25 -13.02 13.89 -0.97
N ILE A 26 -13.74 12.89 -1.47
CA ILE A 26 -14.35 12.93 -2.80
C ILE A 26 -15.73 13.55 -2.69
N ASP A 27 -16.03 14.51 -3.57
CA ASP A 27 -17.34 15.17 -3.62
C ASP A 27 -18.44 14.12 -3.89
N ARG A 28 -19.57 14.26 -3.21
CA ARG A 28 -20.72 13.36 -3.36
C ARG A 28 -21.31 13.34 -4.76
N SER A 29 -21.03 14.34 -5.59
CA SER A 29 -21.44 14.37 -6.99
C SER A 29 -20.71 13.31 -7.83
N ASN A 30 -19.62 12.75 -7.32
CA ASN A 30 -18.84 11.71 -7.99
C ASN A 30 -19.27 10.33 -7.47
N THR A 31 -19.34 9.38 -8.39
CA THR A 31 -19.61 7.98 -8.05
C THR A 31 -18.33 7.16 -8.25
N VAL A 32 -17.92 6.44 -7.21
CA VAL A 32 -16.77 5.52 -7.30
C VAL A 32 -17.26 4.21 -7.91
N ILE A 33 -16.84 3.95 -9.15
CA ILE A 33 -17.31 2.77 -9.92
C ILE A 33 -16.42 1.55 -9.75
N GLY A 34 -15.25 1.70 -9.13
CA GLY A 34 -14.35 0.60 -8.84
C GLY A 34 -13.09 1.08 -8.15
N THR A 35 -12.35 0.14 -7.58
CA THR A 35 -11.11 0.43 -6.88
C THR A 35 -10.08 -0.67 -7.15
N PHE A 36 -8.80 -0.31 -7.05
CA PHE A 36 -7.70 -1.26 -7.11
C PHE A 36 -6.54 -0.77 -6.25
N MET A 37 -5.93 -1.67 -5.48
CA MET A 37 -4.73 -1.39 -4.71
C MET A 37 -3.75 -2.55 -4.84
N CYS A 38 -2.46 -2.23 -4.83
CA CYS A 38 -1.39 -3.22 -4.74
C CYS A 38 -0.26 -2.68 -3.88
N GLN A 39 0.72 -3.52 -3.57
CA GLN A 39 1.92 -3.07 -2.90
C GLN A 39 2.75 -2.17 -3.82
N GLY A 40 3.53 -1.27 -3.23
CA GLY A 40 4.45 -0.40 -3.95
C GLY A 40 5.72 -0.17 -3.17
N LYS A 41 6.83 -0.06 -3.89
CA LYS A 41 8.14 0.16 -3.31
C LYS A 41 8.23 1.52 -2.60
N MET A 42 8.76 1.51 -1.39
CA MET A 42 9.08 2.73 -0.66
C MET A 42 10.54 3.15 -0.84
N PRO A 43 10.90 4.43 -0.61
CA PRO A 43 12.30 4.88 -0.65
C PRO A 43 13.18 4.13 0.35
N ALA A 44 14.43 3.89 0.01
CA ALA A 44 15.39 3.19 0.87
C ALA A 44 15.58 3.88 2.23
N SER A 45 15.41 5.19 2.30
CA SER A 45 15.48 5.96 3.55
C SER A 45 14.48 5.49 4.61
N VAL A 46 13.34 4.95 4.18
CA VAL A 46 12.32 4.39 5.10
C VAL A 46 12.88 3.14 5.78
N ARG A 47 13.53 2.24 5.04
CA ARG A 47 14.13 1.04 5.61
C ARG A 47 15.24 1.39 6.60
N GLU A 48 16.09 2.35 6.27
CA GLU A 48 17.13 2.83 7.16
C GLU A 48 16.56 3.33 8.49
N ARG A 49 15.44 4.05 8.42
CA ARG A 49 14.73 4.52 9.61
C ARG A 49 14.22 3.35 10.45
N TYR A 50 13.65 2.32 9.81
CA TYR A 50 13.16 1.12 10.52
C TYR A 50 14.29 0.38 11.22
N VAL A 51 15.45 0.23 10.58
CA VAL A 51 16.62 -0.42 11.18
C VAL A 51 17.11 0.36 12.39
N LYS A 52 17.15 1.69 12.31
CA LYS A 52 17.50 2.54 13.46
C LYS A 52 16.53 2.37 14.61
N MET A 53 15.23 2.28 14.32
CA MET A 53 14.19 2.06 15.33
C MET A 53 14.36 0.70 16.00
N LYS A 54 14.71 -0.35 15.23
CA LYS A 54 14.95 -1.69 15.76
C LYS A 54 16.14 -1.70 16.74
N ASN A 55 17.18 -0.94 16.47
CA ASN A 55 18.38 -0.85 17.28
C ASN A 55 18.28 0.16 18.42
N SER A 56 17.12 0.81 18.57
CA SER A 56 16.84 1.76 19.65
C SER A 56 16.71 1.06 21.01
N PRO A 57 17.07 1.73 22.13
CA PRO A 57 16.82 1.20 23.47
C PRO A 57 15.34 0.92 23.78
N LEU A 58 14.43 1.59 23.07
CA LEU A 58 12.99 1.41 23.17
C LEU A 58 12.45 0.86 21.85
N PRO A 59 12.60 -0.45 21.61
CA PRO A 59 12.16 -1.03 20.33
C PRO A 59 10.66 -0.91 20.16
N ILE A 60 10.25 -0.56 18.93
CA ILE A 60 8.85 -0.46 18.56
C ILE A 60 8.31 -1.86 18.28
N PRO A 61 7.15 -2.25 18.85
CA PRO A 61 6.52 -3.52 18.52
C PRO A 61 6.28 -3.63 16.99
N ASN A 62 6.45 -4.83 16.45
CA ASN A 62 6.21 -5.13 15.03
C ASN A 62 7.21 -4.50 14.04
N ILE A 63 8.36 -3.97 14.52
CA ILE A 63 9.35 -3.37 13.63
C ILE A 63 9.90 -4.39 12.61
N ASP A 64 10.09 -5.65 13.03
CA ASP A 64 10.54 -6.71 12.12
C ASP A 64 9.52 -6.99 11.02
N LYS A 65 8.22 -6.90 11.35
CA LYS A 65 7.15 -7.05 10.37
C LYS A 65 7.12 -5.88 9.38
N MET A 66 7.40 -4.68 9.84
CA MET A 66 7.49 -3.49 8.99
C MET A 66 8.64 -3.61 7.99
N ILE A 67 9.80 -4.11 8.43
CA ILE A 67 10.95 -4.35 7.56
C ILE A 67 10.62 -5.46 6.55
N GLU A 68 9.98 -6.54 6.99
CA GLU A 68 9.55 -7.62 6.10
C GLU A 68 8.59 -7.12 5.02
N ASN A 69 7.61 -6.29 5.39
CA ASN A 69 6.67 -5.70 4.43
C ASN A 69 7.38 -4.79 3.45
N PHE A 70 8.36 -4.00 3.92
CA PHE A 70 9.17 -3.17 3.03
C PHE A 70 9.89 -4.02 1.98
N ASP A 71 10.54 -5.11 2.42
CA ASP A 71 11.31 -5.98 1.53
C ASP A 71 10.41 -6.67 0.52
N LYS A 72 9.21 -7.10 0.91
CA LYS A 72 8.22 -7.69 0.00
C LYS A 72 7.72 -6.69 -1.05
N ALA A 73 7.64 -5.42 -0.68
CA ALA A 73 7.13 -4.38 -1.58
C ALA A 73 8.15 -3.90 -2.62
N ILE A 74 9.44 -4.26 -2.47
CA ILE A 74 10.50 -3.78 -3.37
C ILE A 74 10.22 -4.11 -4.84
N SER A 75 9.66 -5.27 -5.12
CA SER A 75 9.36 -5.72 -6.48
C SER A 75 7.99 -5.29 -7.01
N HIS A 76 7.23 -4.52 -6.22
CA HIS A 76 5.89 -4.06 -6.59
C HIS A 76 5.87 -2.57 -6.94
N PRO A 77 4.99 -2.13 -7.84
CA PRO A 77 4.11 -2.98 -8.66
C PRO A 77 4.89 -3.83 -9.67
N ASP A 78 4.44 -5.04 -9.92
CA ASP A 78 4.99 -5.93 -10.94
C ASP A 78 4.01 -6.06 -12.12
N TYR A 79 4.36 -6.90 -13.11
CA TYR A 79 3.50 -7.10 -14.27
C TYR A 79 2.15 -7.69 -13.92
N GLU A 80 2.09 -8.58 -12.93
CA GLU A 80 0.83 -9.17 -12.47
C GLU A 80 -0.07 -8.11 -11.83
N ASP A 81 0.50 -7.19 -11.05
CA ASP A 81 -0.24 -6.07 -10.48
C ASP A 81 -0.88 -5.20 -11.57
N ILE A 82 -0.12 -4.89 -12.60
CA ILE A 82 -0.59 -4.08 -13.73
C ILE A 82 -1.67 -4.81 -14.53
N ASP A 83 -1.52 -6.10 -14.74
CA ASP A 83 -2.54 -6.91 -15.42
C ASP A 83 -3.83 -6.97 -14.62
N ARG A 84 -3.76 -7.09 -13.30
CA ARG A 84 -4.95 -7.05 -12.45
C ARG A 84 -5.63 -5.69 -12.49
N LEU A 85 -4.85 -4.61 -12.53
CA LEU A 85 -5.40 -3.27 -12.69
C LEU A 85 -6.15 -3.13 -14.02
N LYS A 86 -5.57 -3.58 -15.12
CA LYS A 86 -6.23 -3.57 -16.43
C LYS A 86 -7.54 -4.34 -16.41
N GLY A 87 -7.52 -5.54 -15.81
CA GLY A 87 -8.73 -6.36 -15.67
C GLY A 87 -9.81 -5.67 -14.86
N SER A 88 -9.44 -4.99 -13.78
CA SER A 88 -10.38 -4.25 -12.94
C SER A 88 -11.01 -3.07 -13.68
N ILE A 89 -10.25 -2.35 -14.49
CA ILE A 89 -10.76 -1.21 -15.28
C ILE A 89 -11.73 -1.69 -16.35
N THR A 90 -11.44 -2.81 -17.00
CA THR A 90 -12.31 -3.32 -18.08
C THR A 90 -13.63 -3.89 -17.61
N GLN A 91 -13.78 -4.15 -16.31
CA GLN A 91 -15.00 -4.67 -15.70
C GLN A 91 -15.98 -3.57 -15.24
N VAL A 92 -15.59 -2.34 -15.32
CA VAL A 92 -16.46 -1.23 -14.88
C VAL A 92 -17.12 -0.51 -16.03
#